data_60e85164ce35b11d03e2f1320ef4c7aa
#
_entry.id   60e85164ce35b11d03e2f1320ef4c7aa
#
_cell.length_a   1.000
_cell.length_b   1.000
_cell.length_c   1.000
_cell.angle_alpha   90.00
_cell.angle_beta   90.00
_cell.angle_gamma   90.00
#
_symmetry.space_group_name_H-M   'P 1'
#
loop_
_entity.id
_entity.type
_entity.pdbx_description
1 polymer ?
#
loop_
_entity_poly.entity_id
_entity_poly.type
_entity_poly.pdbx_seq_one_letter_code
_entity_poly.pdbx_strand_id
1 'polypeptide(L)'
;MNIESLEKIYNLRFYLFSIRFFPLFFFTILIFVYMIPNYGFLNIYVLYNIFAILVSWLFSLIWVRFKLKLKYANKLYDDGQFTEVYKIYNELQSETLWSKERFVLDLNRAKLFYDVGNYKRFIELLDTLSIDVKKYPKQESFYGILKAFYFEIKNEWSNAKIELENIYESTNKYHYKFQASNNIARIERFLGNEVSAKSYYEKAYEILKQKPNAKYFPIVIHNLLIAYARSKKTQEADNLLNDYFELVDKKDSKQMIEYANDMTHYAREIQDKELLQKSYKIVEESIIKLLKNEQKIVLEIYELRMRYNDNLDFEKYFSITFEKIKAKKEEFSLVEKLNILRELRHILIQKIKTTSYPNNIEWIGYFEWCTNWNISLKIEIETSLKYTESSLSDVRVFWIGQLVELQKAKMAFPKFGEYFNIEDLKQLITYIDEMISIWQESENEIQELRQIIHILDTIHAYYKQTKDLLIVDNFNEKVGNYLQRADILLEKQWKRPDISDFLISLPYFFLHYRGEKEIAKKWIDRFDSKNISLNHYAQFVSICYHEVKGVIK
;
A
#
# COMPACT_ATOMS: atom_id res chain seq x y z
N MET A 1 -3.13 -19.23 -2.97
CA MET A 1 -4.13 -19.82 -3.90
C MET A 1 -4.15 -18.95 -5.14
N ASN A 2 -3.82 -19.51 -6.32
CA ASN A 2 -3.69 -18.79 -7.60
C ASN A 2 -5.04 -18.13 -7.98
N ILE A 3 -5.00 -16.97 -8.65
CA ILE A 3 -6.17 -16.22 -9.15
C ILE A 3 -7.08 -17.13 -9.97
N GLU A 4 -6.50 -17.95 -10.84
CA GLU A 4 -7.20 -18.94 -11.66
C GLU A 4 -7.97 -19.99 -10.85
N SER A 5 -7.42 -20.44 -9.73
CA SER A 5 -8.10 -21.37 -8.83
C SER A 5 -9.24 -20.70 -8.05
N LEU A 6 -9.10 -19.40 -7.72
CA LEU A 6 -10.18 -18.61 -7.11
C LEU A 6 -11.33 -18.36 -8.09
N GLU A 7 -10.98 -18.03 -9.34
CA GLU A 7 -11.96 -17.84 -10.40
C GLU A 7 -12.72 -19.15 -10.72
N LYS A 8 -12.00 -20.27 -10.78
CA LYS A 8 -12.60 -21.61 -10.91
C LYS A 8 -13.54 -21.95 -9.73
N ILE A 9 -13.14 -21.63 -8.49
CA ILE A 9 -13.97 -21.83 -7.30
C ILE A 9 -15.20 -20.90 -7.33
N TYR A 10 -15.02 -19.64 -7.77
CA TYR A 10 -16.11 -18.70 -7.95
C TYR A 10 -17.13 -19.22 -8.97
N ASN A 11 -16.66 -19.62 -10.17
CA ASN A 11 -17.51 -20.16 -11.23
C ASN A 11 -18.18 -21.48 -10.80
N LEU A 12 -17.47 -22.34 -10.09
CA LEU A 12 -18.01 -23.58 -9.53
C LEU A 12 -19.09 -23.31 -8.47
N ARG A 13 -18.89 -22.34 -7.57
CA ARG A 13 -19.89 -21.98 -6.54
C ARG A 13 -21.12 -21.35 -7.16
N PHE A 14 -20.96 -20.52 -8.18
CA PHE A 14 -22.07 -19.96 -8.93
C PHE A 14 -22.86 -21.06 -9.67
N TYR A 15 -22.15 -22.00 -10.31
CA TYR A 15 -22.75 -23.16 -10.97
C TYR A 15 -23.50 -24.06 -9.99
N LEU A 16 -22.90 -24.40 -8.86
CA LEU A 16 -23.53 -25.19 -7.80
C LEU A 16 -24.75 -24.49 -7.19
N PHE A 17 -24.71 -23.16 -7.03
CA PHE A 17 -25.84 -22.38 -6.60
C PHE A 17 -26.98 -22.47 -7.64
N SER A 18 -26.65 -22.27 -8.90
CA SER A 18 -27.63 -22.37 -10.00
C SER A 18 -28.26 -23.76 -10.06
N ILE A 19 -27.49 -24.82 -9.89
CA ILE A 19 -27.98 -26.19 -9.84
C ILE A 19 -28.90 -26.42 -8.62
N ARG A 20 -28.60 -25.87 -7.46
CA ARG A 20 -29.46 -26.01 -6.26
C ARG A 20 -30.83 -25.38 -6.41
N PHE A 21 -30.92 -24.28 -7.18
CA PHE A 21 -32.23 -23.63 -7.46
C PHE A 21 -32.95 -24.25 -8.64
N PHE A 22 -32.28 -24.99 -9.51
CA PHE A 22 -32.85 -25.65 -10.65
C PHE A 22 -33.94 -26.70 -10.26
N PRO A 23 -33.76 -27.55 -9.23
CA PRO A 23 -34.81 -28.45 -8.80
C PRO A 23 -36.09 -27.74 -8.32
N LEU A 24 -35.91 -26.63 -7.58
CA LEU A 24 -37.08 -25.83 -7.12
C LEU A 24 -37.84 -25.24 -8.30
N PHE A 25 -37.13 -24.76 -9.28
CA PHE A 25 -37.68 -24.25 -10.53
C PHE A 25 -38.35 -25.37 -11.34
N PHE A 26 -37.70 -26.53 -11.47
CA PHE A 26 -38.22 -27.68 -12.18
C PHE A 26 -39.45 -28.27 -11.46
N PHE A 27 -39.45 -28.34 -10.14
CA PHE A 27 -40.62 -28.74 -9.34
C PHE A 27 -41.80 -27.76 -9.51
N THR A 28 -41.52 -26.48 -9.56
CA THR A 28 -42.56 -25.47 -9.80
C THR A 28 -43.15 -25.62 -11.18
N ILE A 29 -42.34 -25.83 -12.22
CA ILE A 29 -42.84 -26.12 -13.57
C ILE A 29 -43.63 -27.44 -13.59
N LEU A 30 -43.17 -28.51 -12.95
CA LEU A 30 -43.89 -29.78 -12.86
C LEU A 30 -45.26 -29.64 -12.17
N ILE A 31 -45.31 -28.88 -11.07
CA ILE A 31 -46.59 -28.59 -10.40
C ILE A 31 -47.53 -27.86 -11.35
N PHE A 32 -47.04 -26.87 -12.11
CA PHE A 32 -47.87 -26.14 -13.08
C PHE A 32 -48.26 -27.00 -14.27
N VAL A 33 -47.38 -27.84 -14.80
CA VAL A 33 -47.66 -28.78 -15.89
C VAL A 33 -48.70 -29.82 -15.45
N TYR A 34 -48.66 -30.25 -14.19
CA TYR A 34 -49.65 -31.18 -13.63
C TYR A 34 -51.01 -30.51 -13.36
N MET A 35 -50.99 -29.22 -13.02
CA MET A 35 -52.24 -28.45 -12.77
C MET A 35 -52.93 -28.00 -14.06
N ILE A 36 -52.20 -27.84 -15.17
CA ILE A 36 -52.76 -27.39 -16.47
C ILE A 36 -53.81 -28.35 -17.03
N PRO A 37 -53.65 -29.69 -17.03
CA PRO A 37 -54.63 -30.62 -17.55
C PRO A 37 -55.96 -30.66 -16.77
N ASN A 38 -55.89 -30.30 -15.47
CA ASN A 38 -57.06 -30.42 -14.58
C ASN A 38 -57.97 -29.17 -14.53
N TYR A 39 -57.45 -28.00 -14.99
CA TYR A 39 -58.19 -26.73 -14.86
C TYR A 39 -58.52 -26.03 -16.19
N GLY A 40 -58.40 -26.74 -17.34
CA GLY A 40 -58.70 -26.14 -18.64
C GLY A 40 -57.75 -25.02 -19.07
N PHE A 41 -57.40 -25.07 -20.30
CA PHE A 41 -56.40 -24.32 -21.02
C PHE A 41 -55.95 -22.98 -20.44
N LEU A 42 -54.65 -22.91 -20.16
CA LEU A 42 -53.83 -21.71 -19.93
C LEU A 42 -54.62 -20.50 -19.39
N ASN A 43 -55.00 -20.60 -18.16
CA ASN A 43 -55.38 -19.41 -17.43
C ASN A 43 -54.20 -18.44 -17.49
N ILE A 44 -54.41 -17.26 -18.04
CA ILE A 44 -53.41 -16.20 -18.21
C ILE A 44 -52.64 -15.93 -16.91
N TYR A 45 -53.26 -16.20 -15.74
CA TYR A 45 -52.67 -16.13 -14.41
C TYR A 45 -51.58 -17.19 -14.18
N VAL A 46 -51.70 -18.39 -14.77
CA VAL A 46 -50.68 -19.45 -14.64
C VAL A 46 -49.44 -19.05 -15.43
N LEU A 47 -49.61 -18.57 -16.66
CA LEU A 47 -48.51 -18.04 -17.48
C LEU A 47 -47.82 -16.85 -16.81
N TYR A 48 -48.59 -15.92 -16.24
CA TYR A 48 -48.08 -14.77 -15.51
C TYR A 48 -47.24 -15.21 -14.31
N ASN A 49 -47.71 -16.18 -13.51
CA ASN A 49 -46.97 -16.69 -12.36
C ASN A 49 -45.67 -17.41 -12.76
N ILE A 50 -45.71 -18.24 -13.82
CA ILE A 50 -44.50 -18.88 -14.36
C ILE A 50 -43.50 -17.82 -14.81
N PHE A 51 -43.94 -16.82 -15.55
CA PHE A 51 -43.10 -15.72 -15.99
C PHE A 51 -42.50 -14.94 -14.80
N ALA A 52 -43.31 -14.60 -13.79
CA ALA A 52 -42.88 -13.92 -12.59
C ALA A 52 -41.81 -14.73 -11.81
N ILE A 53 -41.99 -16.05 -11.70
CA ILE A 53 -40.99 -16.94 -11.06
C ILE A 53 -39.69 -16.99 -11.87
N LEU A 54 -39.77 -17.11 -13.20
CA LEU A 54 -38.60 -17.09 -14.09
C LEU A 54 -37.83 -15.79 -13.96
N VAL A 55 -38.54 -14.68 -14.01
CA VAL A 55 -37.95 -13.35 -13.86
C VAL A 55 -37.29 -13.19 -12.47
N SER A 56 -38.00 -13.59 -11.39
CA SER A 56 -37.47 -13.54 -10.03
C SER A 56 -36.21 -14.42 -9.86
N TRP A 57 -36.20 -15.59 -10.48
CA TRP A 57 -35.04 -16.49 -10.48
C TRP A 57 -33.85 -15.87 -11.23
N LEU A 58 -34.10 -15.31 -12.42
CA LEU A 58 -33.06 -14.62 -13.20
C LEU A 58 -32.43 -13.44 -12.41
N PHE A 59 -33.29 -12.60 -11.80
CA PHE A 59 -32.82 -11.51 -10.93
C PHE A 59 -32.02 -12.04 -9.73
N SER A 60 -32.43 -13.13 -9.11
CA SER A 60 -31.70 -13.76 -8.02
C SER A 60 -30.31 -14.24 -8.45
N LEU A 61 -30.19 -14.82 -9.64
CA LEU A 61 -28.92 -15.26 -10.22
C LEU A 61 -27.98 -14.06 -10.47
N ILE A 62 -28.50 -13.00 -11.07
CA ILE A 62 -27.73 -11.76 -11.32
C ILE A 62 -27.23 -11.18 -9.98
N TRP A 63 -28.11 -11.12 -8.97
CA TRP A 63 -27.74 -10.62 -7.65
C TRP A 63 -26.68 -11.47 -6.94
N VAL A 64 -26.80 -12.80 -7.00
CA VAL A 64 -25.81 -13.72 -6.43
C VAL A 64 -24.47 -13.59 -7.14
N ARG A 65 -24.47 -13.52 -8.48
CA ARG A 65 -23.27 -13.29 -9.29
C ARG A 65 -22.58 -11.99 -8.85
N PHE A 66 -23.32 -10.90 -8.73
CA PHE A 66 -22.80 -9.63 -8.23
C PHE A 66 -22.15 -9.78 -6.85
N LYS A 67 -22.84 -10.39 -5.88
CA LYS A 67 -22.31 -10.59 -4.52
C LYS A 67 -21.03 -11.44 -4.48
N LEU A 68 -20.98 -12.49 -5.29
CA LEU A 68 -19.82 -13.36 -5.36
C LEU A 68 -18.63 -12.65 -6.03
N LYS A 69 -18.84 -11.92 -7.14
CA LYS A 69 -17.80 -11.10 -7.78
C LYS A 69 -17.29 -10.02 -6.82
N LEU A 70 -18.17 -9.32 -6.12
CA LEU A 70 -17.80 -8.31 -5.13
C LEU A 70 -16.99 -8.91 -3.98
N LYS A 71 -17.39 -10.09 -3.47
CA LYS A 71 -16.62 -10.78 -2.44
C LYS A 71 -15.23 -11.21 -2.93
N TYR A 72 -15.13 -11.63 -4.18
CA TYR A 72 -13.86 -11.97 -4.81
C TYR A 72 -12.97 -10.74 -4.97
N ALA A 73 -13.53 -9.62 -5.47
CA ALA A 73 -12.81 -8.36 -5.57
C ALA A 73 -12.29 -7.88 -4.20
N ASN A 74 -13.10 -7.98 -3.15
CA ASN A 74 -12.66 -7.62 -1.80
C ASN A 74 -11.49 -8.49 -1.30
N LYS A 75 -11.46 -9.77 -1.68
CA LYS A 75 -10.31 -10.63 -1.36
C LYS A 75 -9.06 -10.21 -2.11
N LEU A 76 -9.16 -9.93 -3.41
CA LEU A 76 -8.05 -9.41 -4.21
C LEU A 76 -7.56 -8.06 -3.67
N TYR A 77 -8.48 -7.22 -3.19
CA TYR A 77 -8.15 -5.96 -2.54
C TYR A 77 -7.31 -6.19 -1.26
N ASP A 78 -7.70 -7.15 -0.43
CA ASP A 78 -6.95 -7.52 0.77
C ASP A 78 -5.57 -8.12 0.44
N ASP A 79 -5.43 -8.75 -0.73
CA ASP A 79 -4.17 -9.26 -1.26
C ASP A 79 -3.33 -8.18 -2.00
N GLY A 80 -3.79 -6.90 -2.04
CA GLY A 80 -3.11 -5.77 -2.69
C GLY A 80 -3.14 -5.79 -4.23
N GLN A 81 -4.01 -6.60 -4.84
CA GLN A 81 -4.11 -6.73 -6.30
C GLN A 81 -5.08 -5.69 -6.90
N PHE A 82 -4.77 -4.42 -6.68
CA PHE A 82 -5.68 -3.30 -6.98
C PHE A 82 -6.08 -3.20 -8.45
N THR A 83 -5.19 -3.51 -9.37
CA THR A 83 -5.48 -3.50 -10.82
C THR A 83 -6.58 -4.49 -11.18
N GLU A 84 -6.53 -5.72 -10.65
CA GLU A 84 -7.56 -6.74 -10.89
C GLU A 84 -8.89 -6.38 -10.19
N VAL A 85 -8.81 -5.79 -9.00
CA VAL A 85 -9.98 -5.25 -8.29
C VAL A 85 -10.70 -4.21 -9.14
N TYR A 86 -9.95 -3.29 -9.74
CA TYR A 86 -10.52 -2.25 -10.60
C TYR A 86 -11.23 -2.81 -11.83
N LYS A 87 -10.64 -3.80 -12.50
CA LYS A 87 -11.29 -4.49 -13.62
C LYS A 87 -12.63 -5.08 -13.22
N ILE A 88 -12.65 -5.81 -12.09
CA ILE A 88 -13.88 -6.42 -11.59
C ILE A 88 -14.92 -5.36 -11.20
N TYR A 89 -14.51 -4.25 -10.60
CA TYR A 89 -15.44 -3.18 -10.24
C TYR A 89 -16.04 -2.51 -11.49
N ASN A 90 -15.27 -2.31 -12.56
CA ASN A 90 -15.78 -1.77 -13.83
C ASN A 90 -16.77 -2.74 -14.51
N GLU A 91 -16.47 -4.04 -14.51
CA GLU A 91 -17.41 -5.06 -15.00
C GLU A 91 -18.70 -5.04 -14.19
N LEU A 92 -18.60 -5.04 -12.86
CA LEU A 92 -19.77 -4.99 -11.97
C LEU A 92 -20.59 -3.72 -12.17
N GLN A 93 -19.95 -2.57 -12.44
CA GLN A 93 -20.65 -1.33 -12.70
C GLN A 93 -21.53 -1.40 -13.95
N SER A 94 -21.04 -2.04 -15.01
CA SER A 94 -21.79 -2.24 -16.25
C SER A 94 -22.92 -3.27 -16.09
N GLU A 95 -22.72 -4.29 -15.23
CA GLU A 95 -23.68 -5.38 -15.00
C GLU A 95 -24.74 -5.03 -13.94
N THR A 96 -24.54 -3.98 -13.12
CA THR A 96 -25.39 -3.68 -11.97
C THR A 96 -26.68 -2.95 -12.37
N LEU A 97 -27.80 -3.59 -12.12
CA LEU A 97 -29.14 -3.05 -12.41
C LEU A 97 -29.72 -2.19 -11.27
N TRP A 98 -29.25 -2.40 -10.04
CA TRP A 98 -29.80 -1.75 -8.84
C TRP A 98 -28.98 -0.55 -8.40
N SER A 99 -29.62 0.56 -8.17
CA SER A 99 -28.99 1.82 -7.74
C SER A 99 -28.24 1.69 -6.40
N LYS A 100 -28.77 0.89 -5.48
CA LYS A 100 -28.13 0.63 -4.19
C LYS A 100 -26.79 -0.11 -4.32
N GLU A 101 -26.77 -1.18 -5.11
CA GLU A 101 -25.55 -1.96 -5.36
C GLU A 101 -24.53 -1.12 -6.12
N ARG A 102 -24.98 -0.29 -7.06
CA ARG A 102 -24.10 0.69 -7.75
C ARG A 102 -23.48 1.68 -6.76
N PHE A 103 -24.28 2.23 -5.85
CA PHE A 103 -23.79 3.13 -4.80
C PHE A 103 -22.74 2.44 -3.90
N VAL A 104 -22.97 1.19 -3.47
CA VAL A 104 -21.99 0.41 -2.68
C VAL A 104 -20.71 0.17 -3.48
N LEU A 105 -20.83 -0.13 -4.77
CA LEU A 105 -19.70 -0.35 -5.64
C LEU A 105 -18.86 0.93 -5.80
N ASP A 106 -19.52 2.07 -5.99
CA ASP A 106 -18.85 3.37 -6.12
C ASP A 106 -18.15 3.81 -4.82
N LEU A 107 -18.69 3.47 -3.65
CA LEU A 107 -17.98 3.65 -2.37
C LEU A 107 -16.70 2.80 -2.31
N ASN A 108 -16.75 1.54 -2.76
CA ASN A 108 -15.56 0.69 -2.79
C ASN A 108 -14.54 1.19 -3.83
N ARG A 109 -14.99 1.72 -4.99
CA ARG A 109 -14.12 2.34 -5.99
C ARG A 109 -13.46 3.61 -5.44
N ALA A 110 -14.21 4.45 -4.73
CA ALA A 110 -13.66 5.63 -4.06
C ALA A 110 -12.55 5.21 -3.07
N LYS A 111 -12.82 4.19 -2.24
CA LYS A 111 -11.79 3.67 -1.32
C LYS A 111 -10.56 3.16 -2.07
N LEU A 112 -10.74 2.43 -3.18
CA LEU A 112 -9.65 1.96 -4.02
C LEU A 112 -8.81 3.13 -4.55
N PHE A 113 -9.43 4.17 -5.11
CA PHE A 113 -8.72 5.35 -5.62
C PHE A 113 -7.93 6.07 -4.53
N TYR A 114 -8.48 6.17 -3.31
CA TYR A 114 -7.75 6.74 -2.18
C TYR A 114 -6.49 5.91 -1.86
N ASP A 115 -6.61 4.58 -1.78
CA ASP A 115 -5.50 3.70 -1.37
C ASP A 115 -4.37 3.62 -2.41
N VAL A 116 -4.71 3.72 -3.70
CA VAL A 116 -3.70 3.80 -4.78
C VAL A 116 -3.15 5.22 -4.98
N GLY A 117 -3.62 6.22 -4.20
CA GLY A 117 -3.15 7.59 -4.25
C GLY A 117 -3.70 8.43 -5.42
N ASN A 118 -4.72 7.95 -6.14
CA ASN A 118 -5.39 8.73 -7.19
C ASN A 118 -6.46 9.65 -6.58
N TYR A 119 -6.01 10.73 -5.96
CA TYR A 119 -6.87 11.63 -5.21
C TYR A 119 -7.85 12.39 -6.10
N LYS A 120 -7.50 12.67 -7.34
CA LYS A 120 -8.41 13.29 -8.30
C LYS A 120 -9.67 12.46 -8.51
N ARG A 121 -9.51 11.19 -8.90
CA ARG A 121 -10.65 10.29 -9.11
C ARG A 121 -11.41 9.99 -7.82
N PHE A 122 -10.72 9.92 -6.70
CA PHE A 122 -11.34 9.78 -5.38
C PHE A 122 -12.30 10.94 -5.10
N ILE A 123 -11.84 12.19 -5.28
CA ILE A 123 -12.62 13.41 -5.01
C ILE A 123 -13.81 13.50 -5.96
N GLU A 124 -13.60 13.35 -7.28
CA GLU A 124 -14.66 13.36 -8.28
C GLU A 124 -15.80 12.37 -7.94
N LEU A 125 -15.42 11.16 -7.52
CA LEU A 125 -16.40 10.13 -7.20
C LEU A 125 -17.10 10.41 -5.87
N LEU A 126 -16.39 10.91 -4.86
CA LEU A 126 -16.95 11.25 -3.56
C LEU A 126 -17.97 12.39 -3.67
N ASP A 127 -17.71 13.41 -4.51
CA ASP A 127 -18.63 14.51 -4.78
C ASP A 127 -19.94 13.99 -5.40
N THR A 128 -19.84 13.07 -6.36
CA THR A 128 -21.00 12.42 -6.95
C THR A 128 -21.81 11.64 -5.91
N LEU A 129 -21.15 10.88 -5.03
CA LEU A 129 -21.78 10.10 -3.98
C LEU A 129 -22.46 10.96 -2.91
N SER A 130 -22.03 12.19 -2.71
CA SER A 130 -22.58 13.11 -1.70
C SER A 130 -24.07 13.41 -1.92
N ILE A 131 -24.53 13.37 -3.17
CA ILE A 131 -25.91 13.66 -3.58
C ILE A 131 -26.84 12.49 -3.14
N ASP A 132 -26.33 11.27 -3.20
CA ASP A 132 -27.14 10.08 -3.05
C ASP A 132 -27.06 9.42 -1.65
N VAL A 133 -26.09 9.82 -0.82
CA VAL A 133 -25.82 9.17 0.47
C VAL A 133 -27.06 9.10 1.38
N LYS A 134 -27.87 10.17 1.40
CA LYS A 134 -29.11 10.24 2.20
C LYS A 134 -30.15 9.20 1.81
N LYS A 135 -30.10 8.69 0.56
CA LYS A 135 -30.97 7.61 0.09
C LYS A 135 -30.57 6.24 0.65
N TYR A 136 -29.33 6.12 1.16
CA TYR A 136 -28.73 4.86 1.61
C TYR A 136 -28.17 4.94 3.04
N PRO A 137 -28.99 5.13 4.07
CA PRO A 137 -28.53 5.37 5.45
C PRO A 137 -27.61 4.25 6.00
N LYS A 138 -27.76 3.02 5.50
CA LYS A 138 -26.89 1.89 5.90
C LYS A 138 -25.44 2.06 5.47
N GLN A 139 -25.16 2.94 4.49
CA GLN A 139 -23.84 3.21 3.94
C GLN A 139 -23.24 4.55 4.42
N GLU A 140 -24.01 5.33 5.17
CA GLU A 140 -23.62 6.66 5.64
C GLU A 140 -22.31 6.64 6.44
N SER A 141 -22.14 5.66 7.34
CA SER A 141 -20.88 5.52 8.10
C SER A 141 -19.67 5.24 7.20
N PHE A 142 -19.83 4.47 6.11
CA PHE A 142 -18.73 4.21 5.18
C PHE A 142 -18.40 5.46 4.35
N TYR A 143 -19.42 6.15 3.87
CA TYR A 143 -19.25 7.43 3.18
C TYR A 143 -18.56 8.46 4.07
N GLY A 144 -18.96 8.56 5.34
CA GLY A 144 -18.34 9.49 6.31
C GLY A 144 -16.85 9.18 6.55
N ILE A 145 -16.44 7.90 6.60
CA ILE A 145 -15.02 7.54 6.67
C ILE A 145 -14.27 8.06 5.43
N LEU A 146 -14.83 7.89 4.23
CA LEU A 146 -14.23 8.41 3.01
C LEU A 146 -14.19 9.93 2.98
N LYS A 147 -15.23 10.58 3.52
CA LYS A 147 -15.27 12.03 3.67
C LYS A 147 -14.20 12.55 4.66
N ALA A 148 -13.91 11.80 5.71
CA ALA A 148 -12.78 12.12 6.59
C ALA A 148 -11.45 12.05 5.84
N PHE A 149 -11.24 11.05 4.98
CA PHE A 149 -10.04 10.97 4.12
C PHE A 149 -9.95 12.14 3.11
N TYR A 150 -11.09 12.60 2.58
CA TYR A 150 -11.13 13.82 1.77
C TYR A 150 -10.61 15.04 2.55
N PHE A 151 -11.07 15.23 3.77
CA PHE A 151 -10.58 16.31 4.63
C PHE A 151 -9.09 16.19 4.95
N GLU A 152 -8.58 14.96 5.15
CA GLU A 152 -7.14 14.73 5.33
C GLU A 152 -6.31 15.14 4.10
N ILE A 153 -6.78 14.82 2.88
CA ILE A 153 -6.13 15.26 1.64
C ILE A 153 -6.09 16.80 1.55
N LYS A 154 -7.15 17.46 2.01
CA LYS A 154 -7.24 18.94 2.04
C LYS A 154 -6.52 19.56 3.24
N ASN A 155 -5.84 18.79 4.08
CA ASN A 155 -5.21 19.23 5.35
C ASN A 155 -6.19 19.84 6.37
N GLU A 156 -7.45 19.48 6.28
CA GLU A 156 -8.51 19.91 7.18
C GLU A 156 -8.68 18.89 8.33
N TRP A 157 -7.61 18.68 9.11
CA TRP A 157 -7.53 17.62 10.13
C TRP A 157 -8.64 17.70 11.18
N SER A 158 -9.02 18.93 11.56
CA SER A 158 -10.12 19.14 12.52
C SER A 158 -11.45 18.66 11.94
N ASN A 159 -11.74 18.94 10.67
CA ASN A 159 -12.95 18.49 10.00
C ASN A 159 -12.96 16.97 9.83
N ALA A 160 -11.81 16.37 9.49
CA ALA A 160 -11.66 14.93 9.42
C ALA A 160 -11.96 14.27 10.77
N LYS A 161 -11.42 14.81 11.86
CA LYS A 161 -11.67 14.32 13.23
C LYS A 161 -13.14 14.41 13.61
N ILE A 162 -13.78 15.56 13.41
CA ILE A 162 -15.21 15.77 13.70
C ILE A 162 -16.08 14.75 12.96
N GLU A 163 -15.81 14.52 11.68
CA GLU A 163 -16.55 13.53 10.89
C GLU A 163 -16.40 12.11 11.46
N LEU A 164 -15.20 11.73 11.87
CA LEU A 164 -14.95 10.43 12.50
C LEU A 164 -15.57 10.30 13.89
N GLU A 165 -15.57 11.36 14.71
CA GLU A 165 -16.24 11.41 16.01
C GLU A 165 -17.74 11.22 15.85
N ASN A 166 -18.37 11.89 14.89
CA ASN A 166 -19.79 11.70 14.56
C ASN A 166 -20.09 10.24 14.18
N ILE A 167 -19.22 9.58 13.42
CA ILE A 167 -19.38 8.16 13.07
C ILE A 167 -19.24 7.29 14.32
N TYR A 168 -18.22 7.55 15.13
CA TYR A 168 -17.96 6.79 16.35
C TYR A 168 -19.17 6.82 17.30
N GLU A 169 -19.85 7.96 17.44
CA GLU A 169 -20.99 8.14 18.31
C GLU A 169 -22.30 7.60 17.71
N SER A 170 -22.55 7.84 16.42
CA SER A 170 -23.83 7.53 15.78
C SER A 170 -23.96 6.09 15.32
N THR A 171 -22.87 5.39 15.00
CA THR A 171 -22.96 4.05 14.43
C THR A 171 -23.04 2.95 15.49
N ASN A 172 -23.96 1.98 15.28
CA ASN A 172 -23.99 0.75 16.07
C ASN A 172 -23.15 -0.39 15.44
N LYS A 173 -22.55 -0.17 14.26
CA LYS A 173 -21.74 -1.18 13.57
C LYS A 173 -20.32 -1.14 14.10
N TYR A 174 -19.92 -2.19 14.83
CA TYR A 174 -18.62 -2.28 15.51
C TYR A 174 -17.42 -1.99 14.59
N HIS A 175 -17.44 -2.47 13.33
CA HIS A 175 -16.34 -2.26 12.39
C HIS A 175 -16.15 -0.79 11.98
N TYR A 176 -17.23 0.00 11.82
CA TYR A 176 -17.10 1.44 11.56
C TYR A 176 -16.70 2.20 12.82
N LYS A 177 -17.23 1.79 13.97
CA LYS A 177 -16.83 2.37 15.26
C LYS A 177 -15.34 2.16 15.54
N PHE A 178 -14.87 0.96 15.27
CA PHE A 178 -13.45 0.61 15.31
C PHE A 178 -12.61 1.45 14.33
N GLN A 179 -13.01 1.50 13.03
CA GLN A 179 -12.28 2.27 12.02
C GLN A 179 -12.24 3.76 12.37
N ALA A 180 -13.34 4.33 12.83
CA ALA A 180 -13.39 5.73 13.26
C ALA A 180 -12.41 5.98 14.41
N SER A 181 -12.44 5.16 15.48
CA SER A 181 -11.53 5.30 16.62
C SER A 181 -10.06 5.17 16.20
N ASN A 182 -9.71 4.18 15.37
CA ASN A 182 -8.33 4.00 14.89
C ASN A 182 -7.86 5.16 14.01
N ASN A 183 -8.72 5.71 13.16
CA ASN A 183 -8.37 6.86 12.32
C ASN A 183 -8.27 8.17 13.13
N ILE A 184 -9.12 8.38 14.14
CA ILE A 184 -8.97 9.51 15.08
C ILE A 184 -7.61 9.41 15.78
N ALA A 185 -7.26 8.23 16.29
CA ALA A 185 -5.97 8.01 16.94
C ALA A 185 -4.80 8.33 16.01
N ARG A 186 -4.89 7.95 14.74
CA ARG A 186 -3.89 8.27 13.72
C ARG A 186 -3.78 9.79 13.49
N ILE A 187 -4.90 10.50 13.39
CA ILE A 187 -4.93 11.96 13.24
C ILE A 187 -4.31 12.63 14.47
N GLU A 188 -4.70 12.22 15.68
CA GLU A 188 -4.17 12.77 16.93
C GLU A 188 -2.65 12.58 17.03
N ARG A 189 -2.15 11.40 16.64
CA ARG A 189 -0.70 11.14 16.56
C ARG A 189 -0.02 12.05 15.56
N PHE A 190 -0.60 12.26 14.39
CA PHE A 190 -0.08 13.19 13.39
C PHE A 190 -0.01 14.63 13.93
N LEU A 191 -0.98 15.02 14.72
CA LEU A 191 -1.01 16.36 15.35
C LEU A 191 -0.09 16.47 16.59
N GLY A 192 0.61 15.39 16.96
CA GLY A 192 1.50 15.36 18.14
C GLY A 192 0.77 15.13 19.46
N ASN A 193 -0.51 14.82 19.45
CA ASN A 193 -1.33 14.59 20.64
C ASN A 193 -1.24 13.12 21.09
N GLU A 194 -0.06 12.65 21.48
CA GLU A 194 0.21 11.24 21.81
C GLU A 194 -0.71 10.66 22.88
N VAL A 195 -1.10 11.45 23.88
CA VAL A 195 -2.02 10.99 24.96
C VAL A 195 -3.41 10.71 24.39
N SER A 196 -3.93 11.61 23.57
CA SER A 196 -5.22 11.44 22.91
C SER A 196 -5.18 10.27 21.92
N ALA A 197 -4.13 10.18 21.11
CA ALA A 197 -3.92 9.09 20.16
C ALA A 197 -3.96 7.73 20.86
N LYS A 198 -3.21 7.57 21.95
CA LYS A 198 -3.20 6.34 22.74
C LYS A 198 -4.61 5.99 23.25
N SER A 199 -5.34 6.95 23.82
CA SER A 199 -6.69 6.72 24.32
C SER A 199 -7.64 6.21 23.22
N TYR A 200 -7.55 6.74 21.99
CA TYR A 200 -8.37 6.26 20.89
C TYR A 200 -7.91 4.89 20.34
N TYR A 201 -6.61 4.56 20.38
CA TYR A 201 -6.15 3.20 20.07
C TYR A 201 -6.64 2.18 21.11
N GLU A 202 -6.63 2.53 22.40
CA GLU A 202 -7.19 1.71 23.46
C GLU A 202 -8.71 1.46 23.26
N LYS A 203 -9.48 2.50 22.91
CA LYS A 203 -10.91 2.36 22.54
C LYS A 203 -11.11 1.43 21.34
N ALA A 204 -10.27 1.56 20.30
CA ALA A 204 -10.32 0.69 19.13
C ALA A 204 -10.05 -0.78 19.49
N TYR A 205 -9.07 -1.01 20.38
CA TYR A 205 -8.74 -2.33 20.88
C TYR A 205 -9.88 -2.95 21.69
N GLU A 206 -10.50 -2.21 22.60
CA GLU A 206 -11.63 -2.70 23.38
C GLU A 206 -12.86 -3.06 22.51
N ILE A 207 -13.10 -2.32 21.43
CA ILE A 207 -14.14 -2.66 20.45
C ILE A 207 -13.83 -4.00 19.77
N LEU A 208 -12.57 -4.25 19.39
CA LEU A 208 -12.15 -5.49 18.75
C LEU A 208 -12.17 -6.68 19.70
N LYS A 209 -11.84 -6.50 20.99
CA LYS A 209 -11.95 -7.57 22.00
C LYS A 209 -13.36 -8.12 22.12
N GLN A 210 -14.39 -7.28 21.98
CA GLN A 210 -15.79 -7.72 22.04
C GLN A 210 -16.20 -8.59 20.83
N LYS A 211 -15.59 -8.35 19.67
CA LYS A 211 -15.87 -9.10 18.43
C LYS A 211 -14.56 -9.29 17.66
N PRO A 212 -13.74 -10.27 18.07
CA PRO A 212 -12.45 -10.52 17.45
C PRO A 212 -12.57 -10.71 15.95
N ASN A 213 -11.81 -9.92 15.20
CA ASN A 213 -11.67 -10.07 13.75
C ASN A 213 -10.18 -10.06 13.43
N ALA A 214 -9.65 -11.22 13.07
CA ALA A 214 -8.23 -11.44 12.78
C ALA A 214 -7.63 -10.43 11.81
N LYS A 215 -8.44 -9.92 10.88
CA LYS A 215 -7.99 -8.92 9.87
C LYS A 215 -7.61 -7.56 10.47
N TYR A 216 -8.29 -7.11 11.53
CA TYR A 216 -8.09 -5.77 12.08
C TYR A 216 -7.16 -5.74 13.30
N PHE A 217 -6.95 -6.89 13.92
CA PHE A 217 -6.10 -6.98 15.10
C PHE A 217 -4.67 -6.47 14.85
N PRO A 218 -3.94 -6.90 13.80
CA PRO A 218 -2.57 -6.46 13.60
C PRO A 218 -2.43 -4.94 13.56
N ILE A 219 -3.35 -4.25 12.86
CA ILE A 219 -3.28 -2.79 12.68
C ILE A 219 -3.36 -2.05 14.03
N VAL A 220 -4.28 -2.47 14.90
CA VAL A 220 -4.45 -1.82 16.21
C VAL A 220 -3.34 -2.18 17.17
N ILE A 221 -2.99 -3.46 17.22
CA ILE A 221 -1.91 -3.96 18.08
C ILE A 221 -0.60 -3.23 17.75
N HIS A 222 -0.25 -3.15 16.45
CA HIS A 222 0.93 -2.43 16.01
C HIS A 222 0.95 -0.98 16.51
N ASN A 223 -0.11 -0.23 16.26
CA ASN A 223 -0.21 1.17 16.66
C ASN A 223 -0.17 1.34 18.18
N LEU A 224 -0.84 0.45 18.92
CA LEU A 224 -0.91 0.52 20.38
C LEU A 224 0.41 0.13 21.03
N LEU A 225 1.11 -0.88 20.51
CA LEU A 225 2.45 -1.25 20.98
C LEU A 225 3.44 -0.09 20.84
N ILE A 226 3.42 0.61 19.70
CA ILE A 226 4.27 1.80 19.50
C ILE A 226 3.87 2.91 20.46
N ALA A 227 2.57 3.15 20.70
CA ALA A 227 2.12 4.15 21.64
C ALA A 227 2.54 3.83 23.07
N TYR A 228 2.49 2.55 23.49
CA TYR A 228 2.97 2.12 24.80
C TYR A 228 4.49 2.24 24.93
N ALA A 229 5.26 1.84 23.90
CA ALA A 229 6.71 1.99 23.87
C ALA A 229 7.13 3.46 24.10
N ARG A 230 6.54 4.38 23.34
CA ARG A 230 6.82 5.82 23.44
C ARG A 230 6.39 6.41 24.80
N SER A 231 5.33 5.87 25.39
CA SER A 231 4.86 6.27 26.71
C SER A 231 5.61 5.55 27.84
N LYS A 232 6.61 4.70 27.55
CA LYS A 232 7.35 3.87 28.51
C LYS A 232 6.45 2.96 29.36
N LYS A 233 5.36 2.48 28.77
CA LYS A 233 4.39 1.57 29.40
C LYS A 233 4.68 0.12 28.98
N THR A 234 5.83 -0.40 29.42
CA THR A 234 6.30 -1.73 29.03
C THR A 234 5.38 -2.85 29.51
N GLN A 235 4.86 -2.76 30.72
CA GLN A 235 3.97 -3.79 31.26
C GLN A 235 2.66 -3.90 30.46
N GLU A 236 2.07 -2.77 30.06
CA GLU A 236 0.87 -2.75 29.22
C GLU A 236 1.15 -3.31 27.82
N ALA A 237 2.33 -3.03 27.26
CA ALA A 237 2.76 -3.57 25.98
C ALA A 237 2.96 -5.10 26.05
N ASP A 238 3.60 -5.61 27.10
CA ASP A 238 3.81 -7.05 27.31
C ASP A 238 2.47 -7.78 27.49
N ASN A 239 1.53 -7.20 28.26
CA ASN A 239 0.18 -7.74 28.38
C ASN A 239 -0.54 -7.79 27.03
N LEU A 240 -0.41 -6.72 26.24
CA LEU A 240 -1.00 -6.64 24.90
C LEU A 240 -0.41 -7.70 23.94
N LEU A 241 0.92 -7.92 23.98
CA LEU A 241 1.57 -8.97 23.19
C LEU A 241 1.10 -10.37 23.59
N ASN A 242 0.92 -10.60 24.88
CA ASN A 242 0.40 -11.87 25.39
C ASN A 242 -1.06 -12.09 24.97
N ASP A 243 -1.93 -11.08 25.12
CA ASP A 243 -3.32 -11.13 24.63
C ASP A 243 -3.38 -11.41 23.13
N TYR A 244 -2.51 -10.76 22.35
CA TYR A 244 -2.44 -10.98 20.90
C TYR A 244 -2.00 -12.40 20.56
N PHE A 245 -0.98 -12.92 21.25
CA PHE A 245 -0.50 -14.28 21.04
C PHE A 245 -1.57 -15.34 21.29
N GLU A 246 -2.46 -15.12 22.27
CA GLU A 246 -3.59 -16.01 22.53
C GLU A 246 -4.69 -15.96 21.45
N LEU A 247 -4.81 -14.86 20.73
CA LEU A 247 -5.78 -14.66 19.67
C LEU A 247 -5.30 -15.17 18.30
N VAL A 248 -3.98 -15.28 18.10
CA VAL A 248 -3.38 -15.74 16.85
C VAL A 248 -3.59 -17.25 16.69
N ASP A 249 -4.04 -17.68 15.52
CA ASP A 249 -4.03 -19.10 15.19
C ASP A 249 -2.58 -19.59 15.00
N LYS A 250 -2.07 -20.27 16.00
CA LYS A 250 -0.70 -20.81 16.03
C LYS A 250 -0.40 -21.83 14.92
N LYS A 251 -1.43 -22.30 14.20
CA LYS A 251 -1.31 -23.15 13.01
C LYS A 251 -1.26 -22.34 11.71
N ASP A 252 -1.74 -21.09 11.74
CA ASP A 252 -1.67 -20.17 10.60
C ASP A 252 -0.33 -19.44 10.63
N SER A 253 0.59 -19.89 9.81
CA SER A 253 1.94 -19.31 9.72
C SER A 253 1.92 -17.84 9.27
N LYS A 254 0.92 -17.38 8.53
CA LYS A 254 0.80 -15.95 8.14
C LYS A 254 0.49 -15.09 9.36
N GLN A 255 -0.48 -15.51 10.18
CA GLN A 255 -0.80 -14.79 11.41
C GLN A 255 0.38 -14.79 12.39
N MET A 256 1.14 -15.90 12.47
CA MET A 256 2.34 -15.96 13.30
C MET A 256 3.45 -15.00 12.80
N ILE A 257 3.60 -14.83 11.48
CA ILE A 257 4.54 -13.85 10.92
C ILE A 257 4.08 -12.43 11.23
N GLU A 258 2.80 -12.11 11.10
CA GLU A 258 2.25 -10.80 11.45
C GLU A 258 2.49 -10.47 12.93
N TYR A 259 2.19 -11.41 13.83
CA TYR A 259 2.49 -11.28 15.25
C TYR A 259 3.97 -11.00 15.52
N ALA A 260 4.86 -11.78 14.90
CA ALA A 260 6.30 -11.63 15.09
C ALA A 260 6.84 -10.32 14.49
N ASN A 261 6.25 -9.81 13.40
CA ASN A 261 6.59 -8.51 12.84
C ASN A 261 6.22 -7.38 13.82
N ASP A 262 5.04 -7.42 14.43
CA ASP A 262 4.64 -6.43 15.43
C ASP A 262 5.54 -6.47 16.67
N MET A 263 5.90 -7.68 17.13
CA MET A 263 6.88 -7.87 18.19
C MET A 263 8.25 -7.29 17.79
N THR A 264 8.69 -7.46 16.54
CA THR A 264 9.96 -6.92 16.02
C THR A 264 9.96 -5.39 16.06
N HIS A 265 8.87 -4.75 15.61
CA HIS A 265 8.73 -3.30 15.64
C HIS A 265 8.77 -2.77 17.08
N TYR A 266 8.04 -3.41 17.99
CA TYR A 266 8.06 -3.06 19.41
C TYR A 266 9.46 -3.23 20.03
N ALA A 267 10.11 -4.38 19.80
CA ALA A 267 11.45 -4.66 20.31
C ALA A 267 12.50 -3.64 19.84
N ARG A 268 12.40 -3.18 18.60
CA ARG A 268 13.28 -2.11 18.07
C ARG A 268 13.02 -0.78 18.76
N GLU A 269 11.77 -0.42 18.99
CA GLU A 269 11.41 0.86 19.63
C GLU A 269 11.91 0.93 21.09
N ILE A 270 11.87 -0.20 21.83
CA ILE A 270 12.39 -0.29 23.21
C ILE A 270 13.85 -0.74 23.28
N GLN A 271 14.48 -1.03 22.15
CA GLN A 271 15.87 -1.52 22.03
C GLN A 271 16.13 -2.86 22.76
N ASP A 272 15.13 -3.73 22.85
CA ASP A 272 15.23 -5.05 23.48
C ASP A 272 15.73 -6.12 22.48
N LYS A 273 17.00 -6.52 22.67
CA LYS A 273 17.67 -7.51 21.80
C LYS A 273 17.15 -8.94 21.99
N GLU A 274 16.72 -9.32 23.18
CA GLU A 274 16.21 -10.67 23.45
C GLU A 274 14.84 -10.85 22.79
N LEU A 275 13.97 -9.85 22.93
CA LEU A 275 12.66 -9.84 22.28
C LEU A 275 12.79 -9.84 20.76
N LEU A 276 13.79 -9.10 20.23
CA LEU A 276 14.10 -9.08 18.81
C LEU A 276 14.53 -10.46 18.29
N GLN A 277 15.43 -11.15 19.00
CA GLN A 277 15.85 -12.52 18.64
C GLN A 277 14.67 -13.50 18.69
N LYS A 278 13.83 -13.40 19.71
CA LYS A 278 12.63 -14.24 19.83
C LYS A 278 11.67 -14.03 18.67
N SER A 279 11.45 -12.78 18.24
CA SER A 279 10.58 -12.49 17.10
C SER A 279 11.13 -13.07 15.80
N TYR A 280 12.41 -12.96 15.53
CA TYR A 280 13.04 -13.57 14.35
C TYR A 280 12.92 -15.09 14.33
N LYS A 281 13.08 -15.76 15.47
CA LYS A 281 12.90 -17.20 15.56
C LYS A 281 11.47 -17.64 15.19
N ILE A 282 10.46 -16.89 15.65
CA ILE A 282 9.05 -17.17 15.29
C ILE A 282 8.83 -17.00 13.78
N VAL A 283 9.41 -15.96 13.18
CA VAL A 283 9.32 -15.72 11.73
C VAL A 283 9.96 -16.88 10.97
N GLU A 284 11.19 -17.29 11.34
CA GLU A 284 11.91 -18.41 10.71
C GLU A 284 11.12 -19.72 10.77
N GLU A 285 10.64 -20.11 11.96
CA GLU A 285 9.84 -21.31 12.13
C GLU A 285 8.54 -21.30 11.31
N SER A 286 7.90 -20.13 11.21
CA SER A 286 6.67 -19.95 10.45
C SER A 286 6.89 -20.01 8.95
N ILE A 287 8.00 -19.43 8.46
CA ILE A 287 8.41 -19.50 7.05
C ILE A 287 8.73 -20.94 6.66
N ILE A 288 9.47 -21.68 7.47
CA ILE A 288 9.79 -23.09 7.20
C ILE A 288 8.50 -23.92 7.05
N LYS A 289 7.47 -23.65 7.86
CA LYS A 289 6.17 -24.32 7.73
C LYS A 289 5.45 -23.93 6.44
N LEU A 290 5.48 -22.64 6.04
CA LEU A 290 4.89 -22.18 4.79
C LEU A 290 5.58 -22.75 3.55
N LEU A 291 6.91 -22.83 3.56
CA LEU A 291 7.71 -23.41 2.47
C LEU A 291 7.35 -24.87 2.22
N LYS A 292 7.11 -25.64 3.28
CA LYS A 292 6.68 -27.04 3.16
C LYS A 292 5.31 -27.19 2.49
N ASN A 293 4.42 -26.22 2.67
CA ASN A 293 3.03 -26.32 2.23
C ASN A 293 2.76 -25.68 0.86
N GLU A 294 3.45 -24.57 0.53
CA GLU A 294 3.12 -23.73 -0.63
C GLU A 294 4.23 -23.68 -1.69
N GLN A 295 5.45 -24.14 -1.41
CA GLN A 295 6.64 -24.12 -2.30
C GLN A 295 6.84 -22.82 -3.09
N LYS A 296 6.47 -21.68 -2.54
CA LYS A 296 6.54 -20.39 -3.23
C LYS A 296 7.93 -19.81 -3.14
N ILE A 297 8.49 -19.48 -4.29
CA ILE A 297 9.84 -18.92 -4.41
C ILE A 297 10.02 -17.61 -3.63
N VAL A 298 8.94 -16.83 -3.46
CA VAL A 298 8.95 -15.61 -2.63
C VAL A 298 9.32 -15.91 -1.17
N LEU A 299 8.91 -17.06 -0.66
CA LEU A 299 9.22 -17.49 0.70
C LEU A 299 10.68 -17.96 0.81
N GLU A 300 11.22 -18.62 -0.23
CA GLU A 300 12.64 -18.96 -0.30
C GLU A 300 13.52 -17.70 -0.29
N ILE A 301 13.10 -16.64 -0.99
CA ILE A 301 13.82 -15.35 -0.99
C ILE A 301 13.74 -14.67 0.39
N TYR A 302 12.60 -14.75 1.05
CA TYR A 302 12.44 -14.22 2.40
C TYR A 302 13.34 -14.98 3.40
N GLU A 303 13.45 -16.31 3.28
CA GLU A 303 14.40 -17.11 4.05
C GLU A 303 15.85 -16.69 3.78
N LEU A 304 16.21 -16.41 2.53
CA LEU A 304 17.53 -15.88 2.17
C LEU A 304 17.83 -14.56 2.88
N ARG A 305 16.87 -13.67 2.99
CA ARG A 305 17.04 -12.41 3.70
C ARG A 305 17.30 -12.62 5.20
N MET A 306 16.62 -13.60 5.81
CA MET A 306 16.85 -13.98 7.20
C MET A 306 18.26 -14.56 7.38
N ARG A 307 18.68 -15.51 6.53
CA ARG A 307 20.02 -16.12 6.56
C ARG A 307 21.12 -15.10 6.34
N TYR A 308 20.89 -14.08 5.52
CA TYR A 308 21.83 -12.99 5.34
C TYR A 308 22.08 -12.23 6.65
N ASN A 309 21.03 -11.92 7.40
CA ASN A 309 21.13 -11.22 8.67
C ASN A 309 21.88 -12.03 9.74
N ASP A 310 21.78 -13.35 9.69
CA ASP A 310 22.37 -14.29 10.66
C ASP A 310 23.75 -14.83 10.22
N ASN A 311 24.24 -14.45 9.06
CA ASN A 311 25.54 -14.89 8.48
C ASN A 311 25.65 -16.43 8.26
N LEU A 312 24.54 -17.13 8.04
CA LEU A 312 24.48 -18.60 7.92
C LEU A 312 24.44 -19.03 6.44
N ASP A 313 25.51 -19.67 5.93
CA ASP A 313 25.61 -20.33 4.60
C ASP A 313 24.87 -19.61 3.44
N PHE A 314 24.72 -18.28 3.57
CA PHE A 314 23.90 -17.42 2.71
C PHE A 314 24.27 -17.57 1.23
N GLU A 315 25.57 -17.57 0.89
CA GLU A 315 26.04 -17.54 -0.51
C GLU A 315 25.61 -18.79 -1.28
N LYS A 316 25.74 -19.95 -0.65
CA LYS A 316 25.32 -21.22 -1.24
C LYS A 316 23.80 -21.27 -1.48
N TYR A 317 23.00 -20.86 -0.48
CA TYR A 317 21.55 -20.83 -0.63
C TYR A 317 21.09 -19.78 -1.65
N PHE A 318 21.75 -18.63 -1.68
CA PHE A 318 21.46 -17.57 -2.64
C PHE A 318 21.64 -18.09 -4.08
N SER A 319 22.78 -18.68 -4.39
CA SER A 319 23.06 -19.20 -5.74
C SER A 319 22.00 -20.22 -6.18
N ILE A 320 21.64 -21.18 -5.31
CA ILE A 320 20.63 -22.20 -5.61
C ILE A 320 19.26 -21.54 -5.89
N THR A 321 18.83 -20.62 -5.03
CA THR A 321 17.53 -19.96 -5.17
C THR A 321 17.50 -19.04 -6.40
N PHE A 322 18.60 -18.34 -6.67
CA PHE A 322 18.72 -17.46 -7.81
C PHE A 322 18.63 -18.23 -9.15
N GLU A 323 19.28 -19.38 -9.26
CA GLU A 323 19.18 -20.24 -10.44
C GLU A 323 17.77 -20.82 -10.63
N LYS A 324 17.07 -21.17 -9.53
CA LYS A 324 15.64 -21.54 -9.61
C LYS A 324 14.77 -20.41 -10.15
N ILE A 325 15.04 -19.16 -9.71
CA ILE A 325 14.31 -17.97 -10.19
C ILE A 325 14.55 -17.77 -11.68
N LYS A 326 15.81 -17.85 -12.13
CA LYS A 326 16.15 -17.73 -13.57
C LYS A 326 15.42 -18.77 -14.41
N ALA A 327 15.41 -20.03 -13.97
CA ALA A 327 14.78 -21.12 -14.69
C ALA A 327 13.27 -20.97 -14.83
N LYS A 328 12.62 -20.36 -13.82
CA LYS A 328 11.14 -20.25 -13.73
C LYS A 328 10.60 -18.86 -13.96
N LYS A 329 11.41 -17.90 -14.38
CA LYS A 329 11.03 -16.48 -14.46
C LYS A 329 9.77 -16.19 -15.29
N GLU A 330 9.50 -17.01 -16.31
CA GLU A 330 8.33 -16.87 -17.19
C GLU A 330 7.05 -17.48 -16.59
N GLU A 331 7.16 -18.33 -15.59
CA GLU A 331 6.02 -18.96 -14.91
C GLU A 331 5.36 -18.02 -13.87
N PHE A 332 6.07 -16.98 -13.43
CA PHE A 332 5.59 -16.04 -12.44
C PHE A 332 4.61 -15.03 -13.02
N SER A 333 3.57 -14.71 -12.27
CA SER A 333 2.71 -13.56 -12.55
C SER A 333 3.49 -12.25 -12.45
N LEU A 334 3.01 -11.18 -13.08
CA LEU A 334 3.66 -9.86 -13.04
C LEU A 334 3.89 -9.37 -11.60
N VAL A 335 2.91 -9.54 -10.73
CA VAL A 335 3.02 -9.13 -9.31
C VAL A 335 4.09 -9.95 -8.58
N GLU A 336 4.18 -11.25 -8.83
CA GLU A 336 5.23 -12.10 -8.28
C GLU A 336 6.61 -11.68 -8.79
N LYS A 337 6.77 -11.42 -10.10
CA LYS A 337 8.02 -10.92 -10.71
C LYS A 337 8.49 -9.64 -9.99
N LEU A 338 7.60 -8.67 -9.82
CA LEU A 338 7.93 -7.40 -9.16
C LEU A 338 8.29 -7.59 -7.67
N ASN A 339 7.59 -8.45 -6.94
CA ASN A 339 7.92 -8.75 -5.54
C ASN A 339 9.26 -9.49 -5.41
N ILE A 340 9.54 -10.46 -6.27
CA ILE A 340 10.81 -11.16 -6.31
C ILE A 340 11.97 -10.19 -6.55
N LEU A 341 11.83 -9.30 -7.54
CA LEU A 341 12.83 -8.29 -7.86
C LEU A 341 13.06 -7.32 -6.69
N ARG A 342 12.00 -6.92 -5.98
CA ARG A 342 12.13 -6.06 -4.79
C ARG A 342 12.97 -6.72 -3.70
N GLU A 343 12.69 -7.96 -3.37
CA GLU A 343 13.40 -8.66 -2.29
C GLU A 343 14.84 -8.97 -2.68
N LEU A 344 15.08 -9.46 -3.90
CA LEU A 344 16.45 -9.69 -4.40
C LEU A 344 17.29 -8.41 -4.39
N ARG A 345 16.68 -7.28 -4.80
CA ARG A 345 17.35 -5.98 -4.77
C ARG A 345 17.87 -5.65 -3.37
N HIS A 346 17.04 -5.79 -2.34
CA HIS A 346 17.46 -5.48 -0.98
C HIS A 346 18.67 -6.31 -0.54
N ILE A 347 18.64 -7.60 -0.81
CA ILE A 347 19.73 -8.51 -0.49
C ILE A 347 21.01 -8.13 -1.24
N LEU A 348 20.91 -7.94 -2.55
CA LEU A 348 22.05 -7.64 -3.42
C LEU A 348 22.71 -6.31 -3.08
N ILE A 349 21.94 -5.25 -2.85
CA ILE A 349 22.47 -3.94 -2.44
C ILE A 349 23.28 -4.04 -1.14
N GLN A 350 22.74 -4.75 -0.16
CA GLN A 350 23.43 -4.91 1.11
C GLN A 350 24.72 -5.73 0.94
N LYS A 351 24.66 -6.82 0.17
CA LYS A 351 25.82 -7.68 -0.07
C LYS A 351 26.93 -6.93 -0.83
N ILE A 352 26.60 -6.18 -1.88
CA ILE A 352 27.56 -5.39 -2.63
C ILE A 352 28.24 -4.33 -1.74
N LYS A 353 27.47 -3.67 -0.86
CA LYS A 353 28.01 -2.66 0.08
C LYS A 353 28.95 -3.26 1.13
N THR A 354 28.72 -4.49 1.55
CA THR A 354 29.48 -5.14 2.64
C THR A 354 30.64 -5.99 2.13
N THR A 355 30.68 -6.32 0.83
CA THR A 355 31.73 -7.13 0.21
C THR A 355 32.76 -6.24 -0.47
N SER A 356 34.05 -6.42 -0.13
CA SER A 356 35.12 -5.66 -0.75
C SER A 356 35.41 -6.10 -2.19
N TYR A 357 35.84 -5.15 -3.02
CA TYR A 357 36.34 -5.44 -4.37
C TYR A 357 37.65 -6.26 -4.31
N PRO A 358 37.88 -7.27 -5.18
CA PRO A 358 37.06 -7.67 -6.33
C PRO A 358 35.96 -8.71 -6.01
N ASN A 359 35.80 -9.13 -4.77
CA ASN A 359 34.90 -10.22 -4.38
C ASN A 359 33.41 -9.86 -4.56
N ASN A 360 33.10 -8.61 -4.85
CA ASN A 360 31.72 -8.15 -5.11
C ASN A 360 31.31 -8.22 -6.59
N ILE A 361 32.22 -8.60 -7.53
CA ILE A 361 31.94 -8.64 -8.97
C ILE A 361 30.78 -9.59 -9.30
N GLU A 362 30.74 -10.76 -8.67
CA GLU A 362 29.67 -11.73 -8.86
C GLU A 362 28.31 -11.16 -8.41
N TRP A 363 28.27 -10.47 -7.29
CA TRP A 363 27.08 -9.83 -6.77
C TRP A 363 26.58 -8.70 -7.66
N ILE A 364 27.50 -7.96 -8.28
CA ILE A 364 27.17 -6.95 -9.30
C ILE A 364 26.54 -7.62 -10.52
N GLY A 365 27.05 -8.76 -10.97
CA GLY A 365 26.47 -9.53 -12.06
C GLY A 365 25.03 -10.01 -11.79
N TYR A 366 24.75 -10.48 -10.57
CA TYR A 366 23.39 -10.79 -10.16
C TYR A 366 22.48 -9.56 -10.14
N PHE A 367 23.00 -8.43 -9.67
CA PHE A 367 22.29 -7.16 -9.65
C PHE A 367 21.95 -6.66 -11.06
N GLU A 368 22.90 -6.72 -11.99
CA GLU A 368 22.68 -6.36 -13.40
C GLU A 368 21.64 -7.25 -14.06
N TRP A 369 21.66 -8.55 -13.77
CA TRP A 369 20.63 -9.45 -14.26
C TRP A 369 19.24 -9.04 -13.75
N CYS A 370 19.09 -8.72 -12.48
CA CYS A 370 17.82 -8.23 -11.92
C CYS A 370 17.39 -6.91 -12.57
N THR A 371 18.33 -6.01 -12.86
CA THR A 371 18.06 -4.73 -13.55
C THR A 371 17.51 -4.98 -14.96
N ASN A 372 18.18 -5.83 -15.74
CA ASN A 372 17.77 -6.18 -17.08
C ASN A 372 16.42 -6.90 -17.12
N TRP A 373 16.17 -7.79 -16.16
CA TRP A 373 14.86 -8.44 -16.02
C TRP A 373 13.77 -7.42 -15.70
N ASN A 374 14.01 -6.49 -14.78
CA ASN A 374 13.05 -5.44 -14.44
C ASN A 374 12.73 -4.55 -15.66
N ILE A 375 13.74 -4.17 -16.45
CA ILE A 375 13.55 -3.40 -17.70
C ILE A 375 12.70 -4.18 -18.69
N SER A 376 12.91 -5.49 -18.83
CA SER A 376 12.16 -6.33 -19.76
C SER A 376 10.66 -6.44 -19.44
N LEU A 377 10.25 -6.16 -18.21
CA LEU A 377 8.84 -6.17 -17.82
C LEU A 377 8.01 -4.99 -18.38
N LYS A 378 8.65 -3.99 -18.98
CA LYS A 378 7.98 -2.80 -19.51
C LYS A 378 6.80 -3.14 -20.42
N ILE A 379 6.99 -4.02 -21.40
CA ILE A 379 5.95 -4.41 -22.36
C ILE A 379 4.79 -5.14 -21.65
N GLU A 380 5.09 -6.03 -20.70
CA GLU A 380 4.09 -6.77 -19.94
C GLU A 380 3.24 -5.81 -19.09
N ILE A 381 3.87 -4.82 -18.47
CA ILE A 381 3.21 -3.79 -17.68
C ILE A 381 2.33 -2.89 -18.56
N GLU A 382 2.87 -2.36 -19.65
CA GLU A 382 2.12 -1.52 -20.59
C GLU A 382 0.93 -2.27 -21.19
N THR A 383 1.09 -3.58 -21.47
CA THR A 383 -0.01 -4.41 -21.95
C THR A 383 -1.07 -4.62 -20.88
N SER A 384 -0.69 -4.87 -19.64
CA SER A 384 -1.64 -5.02 -18.53
C SER A 384 -2.41 -3.72 -18.26
N LEU A 385 -1.76 -2.56 -18.44
CA LEU A 385 -2.36 -1.24 -18.22
C LEU A 385 -3.26 -0.77 -19.38
N LYS A 386 -3.12 -1.33 -20.59
CA LYS A 386 -4.02 -1.02 -21.73
C LYS A 386 -5.49 -1.40 -21.45
N TYR A 387 -5.71 -2.37 -20.59
CA TYR A 387 -7.04 -2.83 -20.19
C TYR A 387 -7.56 -2.17 -18.90
N THR A 388 -6.74 -1.35 -18.26
CA THR A 388 -7.11 -0.53 -17.11
C THR A 388 -7.01 0.93 -17.55
N GLU A 389 -8.00 1.75 -17.20
CA GLU A 389 -7.83 3.20 -17.37
C GLU A 389 -6.50 3.61 -16.71
N SER A 390 -5.82 4.60 -17.29
CA SER A 390 -4.56 5.18 -16.80
C SER A 390 -4.61 5.66 -15.33
N SER A 391 -5.76 5.57 -14.71
CA SER A 391 -6.07 5.97 -13.34
C SER A 391 -5.51 5.06 -12.24
N LEU A 392 -5.11 3.81 -12.58
CA LEU A 392 -4.47 2.89 -11.64
C LEU A 392 -3.02 2.67 -12.04
N SER A 393 -2.20 3.62 -11.64
CA SER A 393 -0.76 3.62 -11.92
C SER A 393 0.07 2.89 -10.85
N ASP A 394 -0.57 2.20 -9.90
CA ASP A 394 0.10 1.51 -8.80
C ASP A 394 1.17 0.53 -9.26
N VAL A 395 0.86 -0.32 -10.24
CA VAL A 395 1.82 -1.26 -10.83
C VAL A 395 2.94 -0.53 -11.58
N ARG A 396 2.58 0.53 -12.33
CA ARG A 396 3.56 1.32 -13.09
C ARG A 396 4.48 2.10 -12.16
N VAL A 397 3.93 2.76 -11.15
CA VAL A 397 4.71 3.47 -10.12
C VAL A 397 5.60 2.51 -9.35
N PHE A 398 5.09 1.33 -8.99
CA PHE A 398 5.89 0.32 -8.30
C PHE A 398 7.06 -0.17 -9.16
N TRP A 399 6.81 -0.44 -10.44
CA TRP A 399 7.85 -0.85 -11.40
C TRP A 399 8.90 0.25 -11.61
N ILE A 400 8.48 1.51 -11.88
CA ILE A 400 9.40 2.64 -12.04
C ILE A 400 10.19 2.85 -10.75
N GLY A 401 9.54 2.79 -9.60
CA GLY A 401 10.19 2.87 -8.29
C GLY A 401 11.28 1.81 -8.11
N GLN A 402 11.07 0.59 -8.60
CA GLN A 402 12.10 -0.45 -8.60
C GLN A 402 13.30 -0.06 -9.48
N LEU A 403 13.06 0.50 -10.68
CA LEU A 403 14.13 0.97 -11.58
C LEU A 403 14.92 2.13 -10.95
N VAL A 404 14.22 3.10 -10.34
CA VAL A 404 14.84 4.22 -9.61
C VAL A 404 15.76 3.71 -8.52
N GLU A 405 15.30 2.80 -7.68
CA GLU A 405 16.09 2.25 -6.58
C GLU A 405 17.27 1.40 -7.06
N LEU A 406 17.11 0.66 -8.15
CA LEU A 406 18.21 -0.09 -8.78
C LEU A 406 19.29 0.84 -9.32
N GLN A 407 18.92 1.92 -10.00
CA GLN A 407 19.89 2.89 -10.51
C GLN A 407 20.58 3.66 -9.37
N LYS A 408 19.83 4.09 -8.35
CA LYS A 408 20.42 4.74 -7.16
C LYS A 408 21.42 3.82 -6.42
N ALA A 409 21.16 2.53 -6.39
CA ALA A 409 22.07 1.58 -5.76
C ALA A 409 23.42 1.51 -6.45
N LYS A 410 23.49 1.64 -7.79
CA LYS A 410 24.74 1.68 -8.53
C LYS A 410 25.66 2.83 -8.07
N MET A 411 25.10 3.95 -7.63
CA MET A 411 25.87 5.09 -7.10
C MET A 411 26.62 4.75 -5.82
N ALA A 412 26.16 3.76 -5.05
CA ALA A 412 26.79 3.34 -3.81
C ALA A 412 27.82 2.20 -4.01
N PHE A 413 28.05 1.74 -5.24
CA PHE A 413 28.98 0.65 -5.50
C PHE A 413 30.43 1.12 -5.38
N PRO A 414 31.35 0.25 -4.91
CA PRO A 414 32.77 0.50 -5.02
C PRO A 414 33.15 0.76 -6.48
N LYS A 415 34.07 1.69 -6.73
CA LYS A 415 34.43 2.14 -8.09
C LYS A 415 33.22 2.72 -8.87
N PHE A 416 32.48 3.58 -8.23
CA PHE A 416 31.29 4.28 -8.72
C PHE A 416 31.36 4.65 -10.21
N GLY A 417 32.45 5.24 -10.71
CA GLY A 417 32.60 5.66 -12.12
C GLY A 417 32.59 4.54 -13.15
N GLU A 418 32.76 3.27 -12.75
CA GLU A 418 32.69 2.11 -13.64
C GLU A 418 31.23 1.62 -13.81
N TYR A 419 30.36 1.87 -12.81
CA TYR A 419 29.01 1.30 -12.74
C TYR A 419 27.88 2.31 -12.89
N PHE A 420 28.16 3.60 -12.74
CA PHE A 420 27.18 4.66 -12.86
C PHE A 420 27.81 5.88 -13.54
N ASN A 421 27.26 6.30 -14.63
CA ASN A 421 27.73 7.43 -15.43
C ASN A 421 26.64 8.49 -15.65
N ILE A 422 26.95 9.53 -16.42
CA ILE A 422 26.01 10.62 -16.71
C ILE A 422 24.76 10.15 -17.45
N GLU A 423 24.86 9.13 -18.30
CA GLU A 423 23.70 8.58 -19.00
C GLU A 423 22.79 7.79 -18.07
N ASP A 424 23.37 7.06 -17.09
CA ASP A 424 22.58 6.42 -16.02
C ASP A 424 21.83 7.47 -15.19
N LEU A 425 22.46 8.62 -14.90
CA LEU A 425 21.82 9.73 -14.19
C LEU A 425 20.68 10.32 -15.00
N LYS A 426 20.86 10.57 -16.31
CA LYS A 426 19.81 11.06 -17.21
C LYS A 426 18.63 10.10 -17.27
N GLN A 427 18.92 8.79 -17.37
CA GLN A 427 17.89 7.76 -17.38
C GLN A 427 17.12 7.71 -16.05
N LEU A 428 17.83 7.80 -14.93
CA LEU A 428 17.21 7.86 -13.59
C LEU A 428 16.28 9.07 -13.44
N ILE A 429 16.73 10.24 -13.89
CA ILE A 429 15.91 11.45 -13.88
C ILE A 429 14.66 11.25 -14.74
N THR A 430 14.79 10.62 -15.91
CA THR A 430 13.64 10.32 -16.79
C THR A 430 12.61 9.44 -16.09
N TYR A 431 13.02 8.41 -15.35
CA TYR A 431 12.11 7.57 -14.59
C TYR A 431 11.39 8.33 -13.47
N ILE A 432 12.11 9.20 -12.76
CA ILE A 432 11.50 10.01 -11.69
C ILE A 432 10.55 11.06 -12.30
N ASP A 433 10.89 11.68 -13.44
CA ASP A 433 9.99 12.59 -14.16
C ASP A 433 8.68 11.89 -14.55
N GLU A 434 8.76 10.65 -15.00
CA GLU A 434 7.58 9.84 -15.30
C GLU A 434 6.72 9.61 -14.04
N MET A 435 7.35 9.33 -12.90
CA MET A 435 6.62 9.22 -11.63
C MET A 435 5.97 10.54 -11.21
N ILE A 436 6.67 11.66 -11.39
CA ILE A 436 6.13 13.00 -11.11
C ILE A 436 4.88 13.25 -11.96
N SER A 437 4.93 12.96 -13.27
CA SER A 437 3.78 13.12 -14.17
C SER A 437 2.57 12.32 -13.71
N ILE A 438 2.78 11.06 -13.29
CA ILE A 438 1.71 10.21 -12.77
C ILE A 438 1.07 10.82 -11.51
N TRP A 439 1.88 11.36 -10.59
CA TRP A 439 1.36 11.95 -9.37
C TRP A 439 0.68 13.29 -9.62
N GLN A 440 1.13 14.08 -10.62
CA GLN A 440 0.45 15.30 -11.07
C GLN A 440 -0.93 14.99 -11.66
N GLU A 441 -1.02 14.00 -12.55
CA GLU A 441 -2.28 13.52 -13.11
C GLU A 441 -3.26 13.03 -12.04
N SER A 442 -2.74 12.42 -10.98
CA SER A 442 -3.50 11.90 -9.85
C SER A 442 -3.82 12.94 -8.78
N GLU A 443 -3.33 14.18 -8.92
CA GLU A 443 -3.40 15.26 -7.93
C GLU A 443 -2.84 14.87 -6.55
N ASN A 444 -1.83 13.99 -6.53
CA ASN A 444 -1.18 13.55 -5.30
C ASN A 444 0.06 14.40 -5.00
N GLU A 445 -0.17 15.62 -4.53
CA GLU A 445 0.86 16.64 -4.27
C GLU A 445 1.97 16.15 -3.33
N ILE A 446 1.66 15.27 -2.36
CA ILE A 446 2.66 14.74 -1.42
C ILE A 446 3.62 13.79 -2.12
N GLN A 447 3.12 12.88 -2.93
CA GLN A 447 3.98 11.95 -3.67
C GLN A 447 4.77 12.69 -4.76
N GLU A 448 4.17 13.68 -5.41
CA GLU A 448 4.88 14.58 -6.33
C GLU A 448 6.06 15.24 -5.63
N LEU A 449 5.84 15.87 -4.47
CA LEU A 449 6.89 16.53 -3.68
C LEU A 449 8.00 15.55 -3.28
N ARG A 450 7.65 14.33 -2.86
CA ARG A 450 8.64 13.29 -2.53
C ARG A 450 9.54 12.95 -3.72
N GLN A 451 8.96 12.81 -4.92
CA GLN A 451 9.76 12.51 -6.12
C GLN A 451 10.67 13.67 -6.50
N ILE A 452 10.21 14.90 -6.37
CA ILE A 452 11.06 16.09 -6.59
C ILE A 452 12.25 16.11 -5.64
N ILE A 453 12.03 15.86 -4.35
CA ILE A 453 13.14 15.75 -3.38
C ILE A 453 14.09 14.60 -3.74
N HIS A 454 13.57 13.46 -4.18
CA HIS A 454 14.36 12.33 -4.66
C HIS A 454 15.29 12.69 -5.83
N ILE A 455 14.81 13.47 -6.81
CA ILE A 455 15.64 13.96 -7.93
C ILE A 455 16.75 14.84 -7.41
N LEU A 456 16.41 15.85 -6.61
CA LEU A 456 17.37 16.81 -6.07
C LEU A 456 18.46 16.12 -5.26
N ASP A 457 18.08 15.19 -4.40
CA ASP A 457 19.01 14.36 -3.62
C ASP A 457 19.93 13.53 -4.52
N THR A 458 19.38 12.94 -5.57
CA THR A 458 20.13 12.12 -6.51
C THR A 458 21.17 12.92 -7.30
N ILE A 459 20.78 14.08 -7.84
CA ILE A 459 21.69 14.98 -8.55
C ILE A 459 22.79 15.46 -7.60
N HIS A 460 22.44 15.80 -6.36
CA HIS A 460 23.38 16.23 -5.34
C HIS A 460 24.38 15.12 -4.95
N ALA A 461 23.91 13.90 -4.75
CA ALA A 461 24.74 12.76 -4.43
C ALA A 461 25.74 12.47 -5.56
N TYR A 462 25.30 12.52 -6.82
CA TYR A 462 26.17 12.35 -7.98
C TYR A 462 27.24 13.46 -8.05
N TYR A 463 26.85 14.72 -7.88
CA TYR A 463 27.77 15.85 -7.85
C TYR A 463 28.83 15.71 -6.73
N LYS A 464 28.40 15.32 -5.53
CA LYS A 464 29.35 15.10 -4.41
C LYS A 464 30.43 14.06 -4.73
N GLN A 465 30.09 13.03 -5.47
CA GLN A 465 30.99 11.92 -5.80
C GLN A 465 31.90 12.27 -6.98
N THR A 466 31.38 12.86 -8.04
CA THR A 466 32.13 13.13 -9.27
C THR A 466 32.89 14.46 -9.24
N LYS A 467 32.42 15.45 -8.45
CA LYS A 467 32.86 16.84 -8.49
C LYS A 467 32.74 17.48 -9.88
N ASP A 468 31.89 16.92 -10.74
CA ASP A 468 31.72 17.41 -12.09
C ASP A 468 30.74 18.58 -12.13
N LEU A 469 31.32 19.79 -12.30
CA LEU A 469 30.57 21.04 -12.37
C LEU A 469 29.67 21.14 -13.62
N LEU A 470 30.05 20.46 -14.73
CA LEU A 470 29.24 20.45 -15.96
C LEU A 470 27.85 19.84 -15.74
N ILE A 471 27.68 19.01 -14.73
CA ILE A 471 26.38 18.43 -14.38
C ILE A 471 25.43 19.49 -13.83
N VAL A 472 25.92 20.38 -13.00
CA VAL A 472 25.12 21.49 -12.47
C VAL A 472 24.59 22.35 -13.61
N ASP A 473 25.44 22.64 -14.62
CA ASP A 473 25.04 23.42 -15.79
C ASP A 473 24.03 22.69 -16.68
N ASN A 474 24.24 21.39 -16.94
CA ASN A 474 23.34 20.57 -17.77
C ASN A 474 21.94 20.36 -17.16
N PHE A 475 21.82 20.42 -15.83
CA PHE A 475 20.54 20.22 -15.12
C PHE A 475 20.02 21.49 -14.44
N ASN A 476 20.70 22.63 -14.56
CA ASN A 476 20.41 23.84 -13.80
C ASN A 476 18.97 24.33 -14.03
N GLU A 477 18.49 24.33 -15.27
CA GLU A 477 17.12 24.71 -15.60
C GLU A 477 16.11 23.75 -14.96
N LYS A 478 16.32 22.41 -15.11
CA LYS A 478 15.46 21.40 -14.50
C LYS A 478 15.45 21.49 -12.97
N VAL A 479 16.63 21.65 -12.35
CA VAL A 479 16.75 21.83 -10.89
C VAL A 479 15.97 23.07 -10.46
N GLY A 480 16.08 24.18 -11.22
CA GLY A 480 15.30 25.39 -10.96
C GLY A 480 13.80 25.16 -10.97
N ASN A 481 13.31 24.45 -12.00
CA ASN A 481 11.89 24.12 -12.13
C ASN A 481 11.41 23.20 -10.99
N TYR A 482 12.20 22.20 -10.60
CA TYR A 482 11.87 21.33 -9.47
C TYR A 482 11.83 22.10 -8.15
N LEU A 483 12.80 22.96 -7.88
CA LEU A 483 12.84 23.77 -6.67
C LEU A 483 11.62 24.72 -6.59
N GLN A 484 11.29 25.40 -7.69
CA GLN A 484 10.12 26.26 -7.75
C GLN A 484 8.82 25.48 -7.52
N ARG A 485 8.68 24.33 -8.16
CA ARG A 485 7.51 23.47 -7.98
C ARG A 485 7.42 22.94 -6.56
N ALA A 486 8.53 22.51 -5.96
CA ALA A 486 8.59 22.04 -4.57
C ALA A 486 8.22 23.15 -3.57
N ASP A 487 8.64 24.39 -3.79
CA ASP A 487 8.24 25.53 -2.94
C ASP A 487 6.72 25.74 -2.96
N ILE A 488 6.10 25.70 -4.14
CA ILE A 488 4.64 25.81 -4.28
C ILE A 488 3.91 24.67 -3.55
N LEU A 489 4.36 23.44 -3.72
CA LEU A 489 3.75 22.27 -3.07
C LEU A 489 3.94 22.32 -1.55
N LEU A 490 5.13 22.67 -1.11
CA LEU A 490 5.43 22.78 0.30
C LEU A 490 4.63 23.90 0.98
N GLU A 491 4.38 25.02 0.30
CA GLU A 491 3.53 26.11 0.79
C GLU A 491 2.11 25.62 1.14
N LYS A 492 1.56 24.73 0.34
CA LYS A 492 0.25 24.12 0.58
C LYS A 492 0.26 23.09 1.71
N GLN A 493 1.35 22.36 1.84
CA GLN A 493 1.43 21.12 2.63
C GLN A 493 2.25 21.23 3.91
N TRP A 494 2.97 22.34 4.17
CA TRP A 494 3.99 22.43 5.24
C TRP A 494 3.51 22.13 6.65
N LYS A 495 2.19 22.31 6.92
CA LYS A 495 1.60 22.01 8.22
C LYS A 495 1.53 20.50 8.52
N ARG A 496 1.63 19.67 7.49
CA ARG A 496 1.58 18.22 7.66
C ARG A 496 2.80 17.71 8.41
N PRO A 497 2.62 16.81 9.39
CA PRO A 497 3.75 16.25 10.13
C PRO A 497 4.60 15.27 9.33
N ASP A 498 4.00 14.55 8.35
CA ASP A 498 4.64 13.50 7.56
C ASP A 498 5.59 14.01 6.46
N ILE A 499 5.74 15.33 6.32
CA ILE A 499 6.68 15.98 5.39
C ILE A 499 7.64 16.93 6.10
N SER A 500 7.76 16.83 7.41
CA SER A 500 8.58 17.76 8.19
C SER A 500 10.08 17.67 7.83
N ASP A 501 10.56 16.52 7.35
CA ASP A 501 11.89 16.33 6.78
C ASP A 501 12.14 17.19 5.52
N PHE A 502 11.10 17.46 4.72
CA PHE A 502 11.19 18.31 3.52
C PHE A 502 11.42 19.78 3.87
N LEU A 503 10.93 20.23 5.05
CA LEU A 503 11.20 21.57 5.55
C LEU A 503 12.69 21.80 5.87
N ILE A 504 13.47 20.73 5.94
CA ILE A 504 14.92 20.75 6.14
C ILE A 504 15.66 20.50 4.83
N SER A 505 15.27 19.47 4.09
CA SER A 505 15.97 19.05 2.87
C SER A 505 15.84 20.07 1.75
N LEU A 506 14.66 20.67 1.56
CA LEU A 506 14.43 21.63 0.51
C LEU A 506 15.22 22.94 0.69
N PRO A 507 15.28 23.58 1.90
CA PRO A 507 16.18 24.72 2.17
C PRO A 507 17.64 24.44 1.82
N TYR A 508 18.13 23.24 2.09
CA TYR A 508 19.48 22.84 1.75
C TYR A 508 19.74 22.91 0.24
N PHE A 509 18.79 22.43 -0.59
CA PHE A 509 18.92 22.48 -2.04
C PHE A 509 18.77 23.92 -2.59
N PHE A 510 17.87 24.74 -2.04
CA PHE A 510 17.77 26.17 -2.41
C PHE A 510 19.08 26.90 -2.16
N LEU A 511 19.73 26.64 -1.01
CA LEU A 511 20.98 27.27 -0.66
C LEU A 511 22.13 26.82 -1.58
N HIS A 512 22.25 25.52 -1.83
CA HIS A 512 23.36 24.96 -2.61
C HIS A 512 23.27 25.21 -4.12
N TYR A 513 22.06 25.19 -4.68
CA TYR A 513 21.87 25.33 -6.14
C TYR A 513 21.52 26.74 -6.58
N ARG A 514 20.90 27.55 -5.72
CA ARG A 514 20.39 28.87 -6.09
C ARG A 514 20.97 30.00 -5.24
N GLY A 515 21.60 29.72 -4.11
CA GLY A 515 22.07 30.72 -3.14
C GLY A 515 20.93 31.50 -2.46
N GLU A 516 19.69 30.99 -2.52
CA GLU A 516 18.46 31.69 -2.09
C GLU A 516 18.30 31.59 -0.56
N LYS A 517 19.04 32.39 0.18
CA LYS A 517 19.05 32.40 1.65
C LYS A 517 17.69 32.70 2.28
N GLU A 518 16.92 33.61 1.71
CA GLU A 518 15.62 34.03 2.27
C GLU A 518 14.59 32.88 2.22
N ILE A 519 14.56 32.15 1.10
CA ILE A 519 13.67 30.98 0.97
C ILE A 519 14.10 29.87 1.93
N ALA A 520 15.41 29.61 2.01
CA ALA A 520 15.94 28.62 2.93
C ALA A 520 15.60 28.96 4.39
N LYS A 521 15.74 30.26 4.77
CA LYS A 521 15.36 30.75 6.10
C LYS A 521 13.88 30.58 6.39
N LYS A 522 13.00 30.96 5.46
CA LYS A 522 11.54 30.79 5.57
C LYS A 522 11.15 29.36 5.99
N TRP A 523 11.74 28.36 5.35
CA TRP A 523 11.39 26.96 5.62
C TRP A 523 11.99 26.42 6.91
N ILE A 524 13.22 26.81 7.25
CA ILE A 524 13.84 26.45 8.54
C ILE A 524 13.07 27.07 9.72
N ASP A 525 12.66 28.33 9.61
CA ASP A 525 11.87 29.00 10.65
C ASP A 525 10.50 28.29 10.85
N ARG A 526 9.88 27.81 9.76
CA ARG A 526 8.66 27.00 9.84
C ARG A 526 8.90 25.63 10.48
N PHE A 527 10.03 24.98 10.19
CA PHE A 527 10.39 23.74 10.85
C PHE A 527 10.58 23.96 12.35
N ASP A 528 11.34 24.99 12.73
CA ASP A 528 11.57 25.33 14.13
C ASP A 528 10.28 25.63 14.89
N SER A 529 9.29 26.26 14.23
CA SER A 529 7.99 26.54 14.82
C SER A 529 7.19 25.28 15.20
N LYS A 530 7.54 24.13 14.64
CA LYS A 530 6.89 22.84 14.96
C LYS A 530 7.42 22.19 16.25
N ASN A 531 8.52 22.68 16.82
CA ASN A 531 9.17 22.12 18.02
C ASN A 531 9.47 20.62 17.93
N ILE A 532 9.85 20.14 16.75
CA ILE A 532 10.14 18.72 16.51
C ILE A 532 11.62 18.46 16.76
N SER A 533 11.94 17.40 17.52
CA SER A 533 13.34 17.01 17.78
C SER A 533 14.01 16.43 16.53
N LEU A 534 15.22 16.90 16.21
CA LEU A 534 16.05 16.36 15.13
C LEU A 534 16.46 14.90 15.32
N ASN A 535 16.41 14.39 16.55
CA ASN A 535 16.79 13.00 16.86
C ASN A 535 15.90 11.94 16.20
N HIS A 536 14.74 12.34 15.70
CA HIS A 536 13.82 11.46 14.99
C HIS A 536 14.09 11.34 13.49
N TYR A 537 15.06 12.12 12.96
CA TYR A 537 15.35 12.15 11.54
C TYR A 537 16.65 11.42 11.19
N ALA A 538 16.79 11.03 9.94
CA ALA A 538 18.02 10.44 9.43
C ALA A 538 19.20 11.42 9.63
N GLN A 539 20.40 10.88 9.83
CA GLN A 539 21.63 11.66 10.03
C GLN A 539 21.85 12.73 8.93
N PHE A 540 21.51 12.40 7.67
CA PHE A 540 21.60 13.35 6.56
C PHE A 540 20.73 14.59 6.78
N VAL A 541 19.49 14.44 7.21
CA VAL A 541 18.57 15.55 7.47
C VAL A 541 19.10 16.45 8.59
N SER A 542 19.69 15.87 9.63
CA SER A 542 20.34 16.62 10.72
C SER A 542 21.54 17.43 10.22
N ILE A 543 22.37 16.87 9.34
CA ILE A 543 23.51 17.57 8.71
C ILE A 543 22.99 18.76 7.89
N CYS A 544 22.00 18.55 7.03
CA CYS A 544 21.39 19.61 6.22
C CYS A 544 20.88 20.77 7.08
N TYR A 545 20.20 20.46 8.20
CA TYR A 545 19.70 21.47 9.12
C TYR A 545 20.81 22.35 9.69
N HIS A 546 21.91 21.74 10.19
CA HIS A 546 23.02 22.48 10.78
C HIS A 546 23.80 23.32 9.75
N GLU A 547 24.01 22.78 8.53
CA GLU A 547 24.63 23.52 7.44
C GLU A 547 23.78 24.75 7.07
N VAL A 548 22.48 24.58 6.84
CA VAL A 548 21.61 25.71 6.48
C VAL A 548 21.58 26.76 7.60
N LYS A 549 21.40 26.35 8.86
CA LYS A 549 21.44 27.29 10.00
C LYS A 549 22.78 28.00 10.17
N GLY A 550 23.87 27.36 9.83
CA GLY A 550 25.20 28.02 9.86
C GLY A 550 25.37 29.13 8.82
N VAL A 551 24.66 29.02 7.68
CA VAL A 551 24.77 30.01 6.57
C VAL A 551 23.75 31.13 6.66
N ILE A 552 22.55 30.86 7.21
CA ILE A 552 21.47 31.86 7.32
C ILE A 552 21.53 32.73 8.57
N LYS A 553 22.38 32.36 9.54
CA LYS A 553 22.75 33.22 10.68
C LYS A 553 23.67 34.34 10.22
#